data_0937976e92d30914aa89d7529350a0a7
#
_entry.id   0937976e92d30914aa89d7529350a0a7
#
_cell.length_a   1.000
_cell.length_b   1.000
_cell.length_c   1.000
_cell.angle_alpha   90.00
_cell.angle_beta   90.00
_cell.angle_gamma   90.00
#
_symmetry.space_group_name_H-M   'P 1'
#
loop_
_entity.id
_entity.type
_entity.pdbx_description
1 polymer ?
#
loop_
_entity_poly.entity_id
_entity_poly.type
_entity_poly.pdbx_seq_one_letter_code
_entity_poly.pdbx_strand_id
1 'polypeptide(L)' 'QGITLVLVTHHIEEVIPEIERVVLLRGGRIAADGTRAELLRDGPLSEVFGGPIQVLEHEGRLTAFAG' A
#
# COMPACT_ATOMS: atom_id res chain seq x y z
N GLN A 1 19.54 -1.05 3.21
CA GLN A 1 18.57 -2.08 3.56
C GLN A 1 17.20 -1.47 3.66
N GLY A 2 16.25 -2.12 3.04
CA GLY A 2 14.89 -1.62 3.02
C GLY A 2 14.05 -2.11 4.18
N ILE A 3 12.93 -1.44 4.36
CA ILE A 3 11.96 -1.79 5.38
C ILE A 3 10.77 -2.44 4.69
N THR A 4 10.27 -3.53 5.27
CA THR A 4 9.08 -4.20 4.76
C THR A 4 7.87 -3.70 5.54
N LEU A 5 6.85 -3.27 4.80
CA LEU A 5 5.60 -2.81 5.39
C LEU A 5 4.52 -3.84 5.13
N VAL A 6 3.82 -4.25 6.19
CA VAL A 6 2.71 -5.19 6.08
C VAL A 6 1.42 -4.42 6.33
N LEU A 7 0.51 -4.45 5.35
CA LEU A 7 -0.74 -3.71 5.42
C LEU A 7 -1.91 -4.66 5.49
N VAL A 8 -2.75 -4.48 6.49
CA VAL A 8 -3.99 -5.26 6.64
C VAL A 8 -5.23 -4.41 6.39
N THR A 9 -5.05 -3.12 6.11
CA THR A 9 -6.14 -2.19 5.91
C THR A 9 -5.73 -1.17 4.85
N HIS A 10 -6.74 -0.54 4.24
CA HIS A 10 -6.49 0.51 3.27
C HIS A 10 -6.34 1.90 3.90
N HIS A 11 -6.45 1.98 5.21
CA HIS A 11 -6.26 3.27 5.89
C HIS A 11 -4.78 3.51 6.11
N ILE A 12 -4.15 4.12 5.13
CA ILE A 12 -2.72 4.39 5.15
C ILE A 12 -2.54 5.89 5.29
N GLU A 13 -2.08 6.34 6.44
CA GLU A 13 -1.92 7.76 6.67
C GLU A 13 -0.64 8.29 6.03
N GLU A 14 0.43 7.53 6.14
CA GLU A 14 1.69 7.98 5.57
C GLU A 14 2.65 6.81 5.40
N VAL A 15 3.21 6.69 4.20
CA VAL A 15 4.23 5.69 3.92
C VAL A 15 5.52 6.44 3.59
N ILE A 16 6.54 6.23 4.41
CA ILE A 16 7.80 6.95 4.27
C ILE A 16 8.62 6.36 3.11
N PRO A 17 9.55 7.15 2.55
CA PRO A 17 10.33 6.70 1.38
C PRO A 17 11.20 5.47 1.64
N GLU A 18 11.55 5.21 2.89
CA GLU A 18 12.41 4.08 3.25
C GLU A 18 11.76 2.72 3.09
N ILE A 19 10.43 2.68 2.92
CA ILE A 19 9.73 1.43 2.69
C ILE A 19 10.08 0.92 1.30
N GLU A 20 10.64 -0.29 1.21
CA GLU A 20 11.01 -0.89 -0.07
C GLU A 20 10.07 -2.01 -0.48
N ARG A 21 9.60 -2.80 0.47
CA ARG A 21 8.75 -3.94 0.19
C ARG A 21 7.42 -3.78 0.90
N VAL A 22 6.37 -4.20 0.23
CA VAL A 22 5.02 -4.10 0.77
C VAL A 22 4.33 -5.44 0.65
N VAL A 23 3.69 -5.87 1.72
CA VAL A 23 2.88 -7.08 1.73
C VAL A 23 1.47 -6.68 2.09
N LEU A 24 0.52 -7.02 1.23
CA LEU A 24 -0.89 -6.72 1.45
C LEU A 24 -1.60 -7.96 1.94
N LEU A 25 -2.25 -7.87 3.08
CA LEU A 25 -2.99 -8.98 3.67
C LEU A 25 -4.48 -8.73 3.61
N ARG A 26 -5.23 -9.78 3.36
CA ARG A 26 -6.68 -9.71 3.41
C ARG A 26 -7.22 -11.07 3.84
N GLY A 27 -8.12 -11.06 4.82
CA GLY A 27 -8.70 -12.30 5.30
C GLY A 27 -7.70 -13.26 5.88
N GLY A 28 -6.62 -12.75 6.47
CA GLY A 28 -5.58 -13.58 7.06
C GLY A 28 -4.63 -14.20 6.07
N ARG A 29 -4.66 -13.77 4.81
CA ARG A 29 -3.81 -14.30 3.76
C ARG A 29 -3.07 -13.20 3.04
N ILE A 30 -1.92 -13.55 2.47
CA ILE A 30 -1.18 -12.62 1.64
C ILE A 30 -1.90 -12.47 0.31
N ALA A 31 -2.43 -11.27 0.08
CA ALA A 31 -3.11 -10.96 -1.17
C ALA A 31 -2.15 -10.48 -2.23
N ALA A 32 -1.08 -9.79 -1.84
CA ALA A 32 -0.07 -9.30 -2.77
C ALA A 32 1.22 -9.05 -2.02
N ASP A 33 2.33 -9.17 -2.74
CA ASP A 33 3.67 -9.00 -2.18
C ASP A 33 4.55 -8.45 -3.29
N GLY A 34 5.17 -7.32 -3.04
CA GLY A 34 6.01 -6.71 -4.06
C GLY A 34 6.67 -5.45 -3.55
N THR A 35 7.20 -4.65 -4.49
CA THR A 35 7.86 -3.42 -4.13
C THR A 35 6.83 -2.34 -3.83
N ARG A 36 7.31 -1.30 -3.16
CA ARG A 36 6.50 -0.11 -2.89
C ARG A 36 5.92 0.46 -4.19
N ALA A 37 6.75 0.54 -5.22
CA ALA A 37 6.32 1.12 -6.50
C ALA A 37 5.29 0.24 -7.19
N GLU A 38 5.32 -1.07 -6.96
CA GLU A 38 4.39 -1.98 -7.60
C GLU A 38 3.03 -2.01 -6.92
N LEU A 39 2.99 -1.91 -5.60
CA LEU A 39 1.78 -2.15 -4.84
C LEU A 39 1.10 -0.91 -4.30
N LEU A 40 1.85 0.15 -3.99
CA LEU A 40 1.24 1.35 -3.43
C LEU A 40 0.75 2.25 -4.56
N ARG A 41 -0.26 1.77 -5.25
CA ARG A 41 -0.90 2.45 -6.38
C ARG A 41 -2.40 2.23 -6.26
N ASP A 42 -3.16 3.08 -6.96
CA ASP A 42 -4.62 3.01 -6.92
C ASP A 42 -5.15 1.64 -7.31
N GLY A 43 -4.64 1.07 -8.41
CA GLY A 43 -5.14 -0.19 -8.92
C GLY A 43 -4.96 -1.37 -7.98
N PRO A 44 -3.71 -1.70 -7.60
CA PRO A 44 -3.49 -2.84 -6.71
C PRO A 44 -4.21 -2.72 -5.38
N LEU A 45 -4.21 -1.54 -4.77
CA LEU A 45 -4.88 -1.36 -3.49
C LEU A 45 -6.40 -1.48 -3.63
N SER A 46 -6.95 -0.95 -4.72
CA SER A 46 -8.39 -1.08 -4.97
C SER A 46 -8.79 -2.53 -5.17
N GLU A 47 -7.96 -3.30 -5.87
CA GLU A 47 -8.21 -4.71 -6.10
C GLU A 47 -8.23 -5.51 -4.79
N VAL A 48 -7.21 -5.29 -3.97
CA VAL A 48 -7.05 -6.06 -2.74
C VAL A 48 -8.14 -5.71 -1.73
N PHE A 49 -8.44 -4.43 -1.57
CA PHE A 49 -9.35 -4.01 -0.52
C PHE A 49 -10.79 -3.78 -0.99
N GLY A 50 -11.06 -4.01 -2.29
CA GLY A 50 -12.42 -4.11 -2.79
C GLY A 50 -13.18 -2.80 -2.92
N GLY A 51 -12.49 -1.70 -3.17
CA GLY A 51 -13.16 -0.42 -3.36
C GLY A 51 -12.23 0.60 -3.95
N PRO A 52 -12.74 1.75 -4.40
CA PRO A 52 -11.88 2.76 -4.99
C PRO A 52 -10.95 3.35 -3.94
N ILE A 53 -9.67 3.27 -4.21
CA ILE A 53 -8.63 3.79 -3.31
C ILE A 53 -7.73 4.70 -4.13
N GLN A 54 -7.44 5.87 -3.58
CA GLN A 54 -6.54 6.82 -4.20
C GLN A 54 -5.26 6.92 -3.41
N VAL A 55 -4.15 6.99 -4.14
CA VAL A 55 -2.83 7.13 -3.54
C VAL A 55 -2.28 8.49 -3.95
N LEU A 56 -1.89 9.27 -2.96
CA LEU A 56 -1.27 10.58 -3.21
C LEU A 56 0.17 10.53 -2.73
N GLU A 57 1.03 11.12 -3.53
CA GLU A 57 2.45 11.20 -3.19
C GLU A 57 2.87 12.64 -3.00
N HIS A 58 3.63 12.89 -1.92
CA HIS A 58 4.17 14.22 -1.64
C HIS A 58 5.55 14.05 -1.04
N GLU A 59 6.57 14.50 -1.75
CA GLU A 59 7.96 14.44 -1.30
C GLU A 59 8.38 13.04 -0.90
N GLY A 60 8.00 12.05 -1.70
CA GLY A 60 8.35 10.65 -1.47
C GLY A 60 7.49 9.94 -0.45
N ARG A 61 6.54 10.65 0.18
CA ARG A 61 5.63 10.05 1.15
C ARG A 61 4.29 9.78 0.50
N LEU A 62 3.73 8.63 0.81
CA LEU A 62 2.46 8.21 0.22
C LEU A 62 1.36 8.19 1.25
N THR A 63 0.18 8.64 0.84
CA THR A 63 -1.03 8.56 1.63
C THR A 63 -2.08 7.88 0.79
N ALA A 64 -2.82 6.93 1.36
CA ALA A 64 -3.88 6.23 0.64
C ALA A 64 -5.19 6.38 1.40
N PHE A 65 -6.26 6.54 0.64
CA PHE A 65 -7.58 6.71 1.24
C PHE A 65 -8.66 6.26 0.26
N ALA A 66 -9.82 5.91 0.81
CA ALA A 66 -10.97 5.53 0.01
C ALA A 66 -11.50 6.78 -0.67
N GLY A 67 -11.57 6.73 -1.98
CA GLY A 67 -11.97 7.91 -2.75
C GLY A 67 -13.19 7.73 -3.57
#